data_a9659de418b168508b25076ef7c8c339
#
_entry.id   a9659de418b168508b25076ef7c8c339
#
_cell.length_a   1.000
_cell.length_b   1.000
_cell.length_c   1.000
_cell.angle_alpha   90.00
_cell.angle_beta   90.00
_cell.angle_gamma   90.00
#
_symmetry.space_group_name_H-M   'P 1'
#
loop_
_entity.id
_entity.type
_entity.pdbx_description
1 polymer ?
#
loop_
_entity_poly.entity_id
_entity_poly.type
_entity_poly.pdbx_seq_one_letter_code
_entity_poly.pdbx_strand_id
1 'polypeptide(L)'
;VAAPDKEVRAPRARMTGTERRHQLIDIARSLFAERGYEATSIEEIAQRANVSKPVVYEHFGGKEGLYAVVVDREMSALLDKITSSLTNNRSRVRVERVALALLTYVEERTDGFRIMIRDSPASISSGTYSSLLNDAVSQVASILAGDFARRGLDPDLAPLYAQALVGSVSMTAQWWLDVREPKKEVVAAHLVNLMWNGLKHLEADPHLQDE
;
A
#
# COMPACT_ATOMS: atom_id res chain seq x y z
N VAL A 1 63.97 -3.20 -14.31
CA VAL A 1 62.61 -2.80 -14.72
C VAL A 1 61.67 -3.87 -14.16
N ALA A 2 61.01 -3.58 -13.05
CA ALA A 2 60.01 -4.47 -12.43
C ALA A 2 58.69 -4.34 -13.18
N ALA A 3 58.07 -5.50 -13.53
CA ALA A 3 56.75 -5.55 -14.15
C ALA A 3 55.67 -5.19 -13.11
N PRO A 4 54.60 -4.52 -13.50
CA PRO A 4 53.51 -4.17 -12.57
C PRO A 4 52.72 -5.39 -12.18
N ASP A 5 52.49 -5.52 -10.87
CA ASP A 5 51.69 -6.54 -10.19
C ASP A 5 50.25 -6.51 -10.75
N LYS A 6 49.80 -7.64 -11.29
CA LYS A 6 48.39 -7.82 -11.70
C LYS A 6 47.57 -8.01 -10.43
N GLU A 7 46.83 -6.96 -10.03
CA GLU A 7 45.75 -7.10 -9.04
C GLU A 7 44.80 -8.23 -9.46
N VAL A 8 44.85 -9.32 -8.76
CA VAL A 8 43.91 -10.44 -8.88
C VAL A 8 42.55 -9.96 -8.29
N ARG A 9 41.65 -9.49 -9.13
CA ARG A 9 40.25 -9.20 -8.76
C ARG A 9 39.64 -10.47 -8.20
N ALA A 10 39.33 -10.47 -6.89
CA ALA A 10 38.63 -11.59 -6.24
C ALA A 10 37.35 -11.93 -7.01
N PRO A 11 37.03 -13.22 -7.23
CA PRO A 11 35.81 -13.61 -7.92
C PRO A 11 34.61 -13.10 -7.16
N ARG A 12 33.73 -12.32 -7.83
CA ARG A 12 32.44 -11.90 -7.27
C ARG A 12 31.68 -13.15 -6.81
N ALA A 13 31.35 -13.22 -5.52
CA ALA A 13 30.59 -14.32 -4.95
C ALA A 13 29.30 -14.51 -5.78
N ARG A 14 29.04 -15.76 -6.21
CA ARG A 14 27.85 -16.10 -7.00
C ARG A 14 26.62 -15.93 -6.10
N MET A 15 25.69 -15.06 -6.50
CA MET A 15 24.41 -14.87 -5.79
C MET A 15 23.69 -16.21 -5.60
N THR A 16 23.13 -16.42 -4.41
CA THR A 16 22.23 -17.54 -4.12
C THR A 16 20.91 -17.38 -4.87
N GLY A 17 20.14 -18.46 -5.03
CA GLY A 17 18.81 -18.40 -5.65
C GLY A 17 17.86 -17.44 -4.93
N THR A 18 17.91 -17.38 -3.59
CA THR A 18 17.11 -16.48 -2.77
C THR A 18 17.49 -15.01 -2.99
N GLU A 19 18.77 -14.70 -2.99
CA GLU A 19 19.25 -13.33 -3.28
C GLU A 19 18.85 -12.89 -4.70
N ARG A 20 18.97 -13.80 -5.66
CA ARG A 20 18.53 -13.55 -7.05
C ARG A 20 17.03 -13.27 -7.15
N ARG A 21 16.22 -14.06 -6.44
CA ARG A 21 14.77 -13.84 -6.37
C ARG A 21 14.43 -12.47 -5.80
N HIS A 22 15.08 -12.04 -4.72
CA HIS A 22 14.87 -10.70 -4.13
C HIS A 22 15.28 -9.59 -5.09
N GLN A 23 16.44 -9.71 -5.73
CA GLN A 23 16.91 -8.75 -6.74
C GLN A 23 15.90 -8.58 -7.87
N LEU A 24 15.35 -9.68 -8.40
CA LEU A 24 14.36 -9.65 -9.48
C LEU A 24 13.06 -8.95 -9.03
N ILE A 25 12.59 -9.21 -7.82
CA ILE A 25 11.40 -8.55 -7.25
C ILE A 25 11.64 -7.04 -7.11
N ASP A 26 12.79 -6.61 -6.60
CA ASP A 26 13.08 -5.18 -6.39
C ASP A 26 13.23 -4.42 -7.72
N ILE A 27 13.85 -5.03 -8.74
CA ILE A 27 13.95 -4.46 -10.10
C ILE A 27 12.55 -4.39 -10.75
N ALA A 28 11.76 -5.47 -10.65
CA ALA A 28 10.42 -5.51 -11.19
C ALA A 28 9.51 -4.47 -10.55
N ARG A 29 9.58 -4.30 -9.22
CA ARG A 29 8.85 -3.27 -8.50
C ARG A 29 9.13 -1.88 -9.08
N SER A 30 10.37 -1.48 -9.23
CA SER A 30 10.72 -0.17 -9.79
C SER A 30 10.20 0.00 -11.22
N LEU A 31 10.33 -1.02 -12.07
CA LEU A 31 9.84 -0.98 -13.46
C LEU A 31 8.30 -0.89 -13.54
N PHE A 32 7.59 -1.70 -12.74
CA PHE A 32 6.14 -1.65 -12.70
C PHE A 32 5.62 -0.32 -12.13
N ALA A 33 6.30 0.27 -11.16
CA ALA A 33 5.95 1.57 -10.62
C ALA A 33 6.13 2.69 -11.67
N GLU A 34 7.24 2.65 -12.41
CA GLU A 34 7.60 3.65 -13.42
C GLU A 34 6.67 3.58 -14.64
N ARG A 35 6.46 2.39 -15.21
CA ARG A 35 5.83 2.18 -16.52
C ARG A 35 4.45 1.53 -16.48
N GLY A 36 4.09 0.93 -15.37
CA GLY A 36 2.91 0.09 -15.25
C GLY A 36 3.13 -1.35 -15.74
N TYR A 37 2.14 -2.20 -15.51
CA TYR A 37 2.21 -3.61 -15.87
C TYR A 37 2.36 -3.82 -17.37
N GLU A 38 1.49 -3.18 -18.18
CA GLU A 38 1.44 -3.43 -19.62
C GLU A 38 2.74 -3.07 -20.35
N ALA A 39 3.33 -1.92 -20.04
CA ALA A 39 4.52 -1.42 -20.72
C ALA A 39 5.83 -2.05 -20.21
N THR A 40 5.82 -2.86 -19.15
CA THR A 40 6.99 -3.57 -18.63
C THR A 40 7.14 -4.93 -19.27
N SER A 41 8.34 -5.30 -19.71
CA SER A 41 8.65 -6.60 -20.30
C SER A 41 9.58 -7.45 -19.44
N ILE A 42 9.49 -8.79 -19.58
CA ILE A 42 10.43 -9.74 -18.94
C ILE A 42 11.86 -9.52 -19.45
N GLU A 43 12.00 -9.14 -20.73
CA GLU A 43 13.27 -8.82 -21.35
C GLU A 43 14.00 -7.70 -20.61
N GLU A 44 13.29 -6.64 -20.33
CA GLU A 44 13.84 -5.47 -19.65
C GLU A 44 14.20 -5.77 -18.20
N ILE A 45 13.34 -6.52 -17.48
CA ILE A 45 13.62 -6.98 -16.11
C ILE A 45 14.89 -7.83 -16.10
N ALA A 46 14.99 -8.82 -17.00
CA ALA A 46 16.15 -9.69 -17.12
C ALA A 46 17.44 -8.91 -17.44
N GLN A 47 17.34 -7.95 -18.37
CA GLN A 47 18.44 -7.07 -18.75
C GLN A 47 18.93 -6.22 -17.55
N ARG A 48 18.02 -5.57 -16.81
CA ARG A 48 18.39 -4.77 -15.62
C ARG A 48 18.97 -5.63 -14.50
N ALA A 49 18.51 -6.87 -14.37
CA ALA A 49 19.03 -7.82 -13.38
C ALA A 49 20.35 -8.50 -13.82
N ASN A 50 20.78 -8.26 -15.06
CA ASN A 50 21.91 -8.92 -15.68
C ASN A 50 21.80 -10.46 -15.63
N VAL A 51 20.62 -10.97 -16.04
CA VAL A 51 20.32 -12.41 -16.15
C VAL A 51 19.68 -12.70 -17.50
N SER A 52 19.56 -14.00 -17.85
CA SER A 52 18.79 -14.44 -19.00
C SER A 52 17.30 -14.53 -18.68
N LYS A 53 16.40 -14.39 -19.69
CA LYS A 53 14.95 -14.55 -19.53
C LYS A 53 14.55 -15.87 -18.85
N PRO A 54 15.13 -17.04 -19.21
CA PRO A 54 14.81 -18.31 -18.55
C PRO A 54 14.93 -18.25 -17.01
N VAL A 55 15.88 -17.48 -16.47
CA VAL A 55 16.04 -17.31 -15.01
C VAL A 55 14.81 -16.63 -14.40
N VAL A 56 14.24 -15.63 -15.06
CA VAL A 56 13.01 -14.99 -14.58
C VAL A 56 11.82 -15.94 -14.62
N TYR A 57 11.69 -16.70 -15.73
CA TYR A 57 10.63 -17.71 -15.85
C TYR A 57 10.77 -18.83 -14.81
N GLU A 58 11.98 -19.29 -14.51
CA GLU A 58 12.25 -20.30 -13.49
C GLU A 58 11.79 -19.85 -12.08
N HIS A 59 11.98 -18.58 -11.75
CA HIS A 59 11.62 -18.05 -10.44
C HIS A 59 10.15 -17.68 -10.28
N PHE A 60 9.47 -17.28 -11.37
CA PHE A 60 8.15 -16.63 -11.28
C PHE A 60 7.12 -17.15 -12.29
N GLY A 61 7.49 -18.02 -13.21
CA GLY A 61 6.59 -18.50 -14.25
C GLY A 61 6.27 -17.48 -15.36
N GLY A 62 6.69 -16.21 -15.20
CA GLY A 62 6.46 -15.15 -16.19
C GLY A 62 6.17 -13.79 -15.55
N LYS A 63 5.73 -12.84 -16.39
CA LYS A 63 5.44 -11.44 -15.98
C LYS A 63 4.31 -11.37 -14.96
N GLU A 64 3.24 -12.11 -15.19
CA GLU A 64 2.07 -12.16 -14.30
C GLU A 64 2.42 -12.69 -12.91
N GLY A 65 3.14 -13.83 -12.84
CA GLY A 65 3.58 -14.40 -11.55
C GLY A 65 4.55 -13.48 -10.80
N LEU A 66 5.45 -12.81 -11.52
CA LEU A 66 6.36 -11.83 -10.91
C LEU A 66 5.58 -10.60 -10.38
N TYR A 67 4.62 -10.08 -11.14
CA TYR A 67 3.76 -8.97 -10.71
C TYR A 67 2.95 -9.33 -9.48
N ALA A 68 2.32 -10.51 -9.47
CA ALA A 68 1.55 -11.00 -8.32
C ALA A 68 2.41 -11.07 -7.05
N VAL A 69 3.64 -11.58 -7.15
CA VAL A 69 4.58 -11.61 -6.02
C VAL A 69 4.99 -10.22 -5.54
N VAL A 70 5.16 -9.26 -6.46
CA VAL A 70 5.46 -7.86 -6.10
C VAL A 70 4.28 -7.24 -5.34
N VAL A 71 3.05 -7.38 -5.86
CA VAL A 71 1.83 -6.85 -5.23
C VAL A 71 1.61 -7.46 -3.85
N ASP A 72 1.72 -8.80 -3.73
CA ASP A 72 1.56 -9.53 -2.46
C ASP A 72 2.56 -9.06 -1.40
N ARG A 73 3.83 -8.87 -1.79
CA ARG A 73 4.88 -8.35 -0.87
C ARG A 73 4.60 -6.92 -0.42
N GLU A 74 4.13 -6.05 -1.31
CA GLU A 74 3.80 -4.66 -0.95
C GLU A 74 2.54 -4.59 -0.09
N MET A 75 1.54 -5.43 -0.37
CA MET A 75 0.33 -5.56 0.44
C MET A 75 0.67 -6.03 1.86
N SER A 76 1.48 -7.08 1.98
CA SER A 76 1.93 -7.60 3.27
C SER A 76 2.68 -6.53 4.08
N ALA A 77 3.58 -5.78 3.43
CA ALA A 77 4.33 -4.70 4.08
C ALA A 77 3.42 -3.56 4.57
N LEU A 78 2.38 -3.20 3.82
CA LEU A 78 1.38 -2.22 4.24
C LEU A 78 0.55 -2.72 5.43
N LEU A 79 0.06 -3.96 5.36
CA LEU A 79 -0.70 -4.59 6.44
C LEU A 79 0.12 -4.68 7.73
N ASP A 80 1.37 -5.11 7.65
CA ASP A 80 2.28 -5.18 8.80
C ASP A 80 2.49 -3.80 9.44
N LYS A 81 2.66 -2.75 8.61
CA LYS A 81 2.83 -1.38 9.08
C LYS A 81 1.58 -0.87 9.82
N ILE A 82 0.39 -1.12 9.26
CA ILE A 82 -0.88 -0.75 9.88
C ILE A 82 -1.10 -1.55 11.18
N THR A 83 -0.94 -2.86 11.13
CA THR A 83 -1.20 -3.76 12.26
C THR A 83 -0.27 -3.47 13.43
N SER A 84 1.01 -3.25 13.17
CA SER A 84 2.00 -2.88 14.19
C SER A 84 1.71 -1.53 14.85
N SER A 85 0.95 -0.64 14.18
CA SER A 85 0.54 0.65 14.73
C SER A 85 -0.69 0.54 15.64
N LEU A 86 -1.45 -0.57 15.55
CA LEU A 86 -2.67 -0.81 16.34
C LEU A 86 -2.30 -1.35 17.71
N THR A 87 -2.13 -0.47 18.68
CA THR A 87 -1.98 -0.83 20.10
C THR A 87 -3.28 -0.55 20.85
N ASN A 88 -3.42 -1.08 22.08
CA ASN A 88 -4.58 -0.89 22.97
C ASN A 88 -4.77 0.58 23.41
N ASN A 89 -5.15 1.45 22.48
CA ASN A 89 -5.35 2.88 22.73
C ASN A 89 -6.81 3.31 22.53
N ARG A 90 -7.12 4.53 23.02
CA ARG A 90 -8.39 5.20 22.79
C ARG A 90 -8.68 5.29 21.27
N SER A 91 -9.94 5.19 20.89
CA SER A 91 -10.39 5.11 19.49
C SER A 91 -9.78 6.18 18.58
N ARG A 92 -9.72 7.43 19.03
CA ARG A 92 -9.12 8.53 18.27
C ARG A 92 -7.63 8.28 17.97
N VAL A 93 -6.85 7.88 18.97
CA VAL A 93 -5.42 7.61 18.80
C VAL A 93 -5.16 6.46 17.84
N ARG A 94 -6.05 5.46 17.80
CA ARG A 94 -5.95 4.37 16.79
C ARG A 94 -6.11 4.90 15.38
N VAL A 95 -7.10 5.76 15.14
CA VAL A 95 -7.32 6.37 13.81
C VAL A 95 -6.11 7.23 13.40
N GLU A 96 -5.57 8.04 14.32
CA GLU A 96 -4.35 8.83 14.10
C GLU A 96 -3.16 7.95 13.69
N ARG A 97 -2.96 6.84 14.38
CA ARG A 97 -1.87 5.91 14.09
C ARG A 97 -2.04 5.18 12.76
N VAL A 98 -3.24 4.74 12.42
CA VAL A 98 -3.52 4.11 11.13
C VAL A 98 -3.27 5.09 9.97
N ALA A 99 -3.77 6.33 10.07
CA ALA A 99 -3.54 7.35 9.06
C ALA A 99 -2.03 7.66 8.92
N LEU A 100 -1.31 7.80 10.02
CA LEU A 100 0.12 8.05 10.01
C LEU A 100 0.91 6.83 9.48
N ALA A 101 0.51 5.61 9.81
CA ALA A 101 1.14 4.38 9.31
C ALA A 101 1.00 4.27 7.79
N LEU A 102 -0.19 4.56 7.24
CA LEU A 102 -0.41 4.57 5.79
C LEU A 102 0.45 5.64 5.10
N LEU A 103 0.44 6.89 5.58
CA LEU A 103 1.26 7.96 5.01
C LEU A 103 2.77 7.65 5.14
N THR A 104 3.19 7.02 6.23
CA THR A 104 4.59 6.57 6.39
C THR A 104 4.94 5.48 5.39
N TYR A 105 4.03 4.54 5.14
CA TYR A 105 4.22 3.53 4.09
C TYR A 105 4.34 4.18 2.71
N VAL A 106 3.46 5.14 2.38
CA VAL A 106 3.52 5.91 1.11
C VAL A 106 4.87 6.63 0.95
N GLU A 107 5.42 7.18 2.03
CA GLU A 107 6.71 7.86 2.03
C GLU A 107 7.89 6.90 1.82
N GLU A 108 7.92 5.80 2.58
CA GLU A 108 9.04 4.85 2.59
C GLU A 108 9.02 3.89 1.39
N ARG A 109 7.83 3.58 0.86
CA ARG A 109 7.61 2.58 -0.20
C ARG A 109 6.76 3.12 -1.35
N THR A 110 7.13 4.29 -1.84
CA THR A 110 6.43 5.03 -2.90
C THR A 110 6.09 4.16 -4.12
N ASP A 111 7.07 3.40 -4.63
CA ASP A 111 6.90 2.52 -5.78
C ASP A 111 5.88 1.41 -5.50
N GLY A 112 5.94 0.81 -4.30
CA GLY A 112 4.99 -0.22 -3.88
C GLY A 112 3.57 0.31 -3.82
N PHE A 113 3.36 1.47 -3.21
CA PHE A 113 2.03 2.09 -3.13
C PHE A 113 1.50 2.47 -4.53
N ARG A 114 2.36 3.00 -5.40
CA ARG A 114 2.01 3.36 -6.78
C ARG A 114 1.56 2.15 -7.61
N ILE A 115 2.19 0.98 -7.40
CA ILE A 115 1.77 -0.28 -8.05
C ILE A 115 0.40 -0.72 -7.52
N MET A 116 0.18 -0.68 -6.23
CA MET A 116 -1.05 -1.17 -5.60
C MET A 116 -2.29 -0.37 -5.99
N ILE A 117 -2.17 0.97 -6.16
CA ILE A 117 -3.30 1.84 -6.52
C ILE A 117 -3.60 1.86 -8.02
N ARG A 118 -2.67 1.35 -8.87
CA ARG A 118 -2.91 1.20 -10.31
C ARG A 118 -3.77 -0.03 -10.58
N ASP A 119 -4.49 0.02 -11.70
CA ASP A 119 -5.26 -1.13 -12.15
C ASP A 119 -4.38 -2.37 -12.32
N SER A 120 -4.70 -3.41 -11.58
CA SER A 120 -4.07 -4.72 -11.72
C SER A 120 -4.72 -5.46 -12.89
N PRO A 121 -3.99 -6.33 -13.62
CA PRO A 121 -4.57 -7.22 -14.60
C PRO A 121 -5.76 -7.99 -14.01
N ALA A 122 -6.82 -8.18 -14.80
CA ALA A 122 -8.05 -8.87 -14.36
C ALA A 122 -7.81 -10.30 -13.85
N SER A 123 -6.71 -10.93 -14.26
CA SER A 123 -6.25 -12.24 -13.78
C SER A 123 -5.71 -12.23 -12.34
N ILE A 124 -5.39 -11.05 -11.79
CA ILE A 124 -4.81 -10.89 -10.43
C ILE A 124 -5.87 -10.22 -9.53
N SER A 125 -7.02 -10.86 -9.38
CA SER A 125 -8.16 -10.29 -8.64
C SER A 125 -8.11 -10.50 -7.12
N SER A 126 -7.28 -11.42 -6.62
CA SER A 126 -7.13 -11.68 -5.18
C SER A 126 -5.92 -10.95 -4.61
N GLY A 127 -6.13 -10.22 -3.50
CA GLY A 127 -5.04 -9.49 -2.82
C GLY A 127 -4.71 -8.12 -3.44
N THR A 128 -5.69 -7.44 -4.05
CA THR A 128 -5.54 -6.09 -4.60
C THR A 128 -5.74 -5.03 -3.52
N TYR A 129 -5.27 -3.80 -3.78
CA TYR A 129 -5.54 -2.65 -2.90
C TYR A 129 -7.05 -2.41 -2.70
N SER A 130 -7.86 -2.67 -3.71
CA SER A 130 -9.32 -2.60 -3.62
C SER A 130 -9.90 -3.63 -2.65
N SER A 131 -9.40 -4.86 -2.63
CA SER A 131 -9.84 -5.89 -1.66
C SER A 131 -9.45 -5.50 -0.24
N LEU A 132 -8.25 -4.97 -0.02
CA LEU A 132 -7.82 -4.44 1.28
C LEU A 132 -8.73 -3.30 1.76
N LEU A 133 -9.09 -2.37 0.87
CA LEU A 133 -10.01 -1.28 1.22
C LEU A 133 -11.41 -1.82 1.59
N ASN A 134 -11.93 -2.81 0.86
CA ASN A 134 -13.22 -3.43 1.17
C ASN A 134 -13.19 -4.14 2.54
N ASP A 135 -12.12 -4.85 2.87
CA ASP A 135 -11.94 -5.46 4.18
C ASP A 135 -11.86 -4.41 5.29
N ALA A 136 -11.14 -3.32 5.06
CA ALA A 136 -11.06 -2.20 5.99
C ALA A 136 -12.43 -1.55 6.20
N VAL A 137 -13.20 -1.31 5.13
CA VAL A 137 -14.57 -0.78 5.21
C VAL A 137 -15.45 -1.70 6.04
N SER A 138 -15.41 -3.02 5.81
CA SER A 138 -16.22 -4.01 6.54
C SER A 138 -15.88 -4.02 8.03
N GLN A 139 -14.61 -3.95 8.41
CA GLN A 139 -14.19 -3.89 9.81
C GLN A 139 -14.59 -2.58 10.48
N VAL A 140 -14.41 -1.44 9.81
CA VAL A 140 -14.82 -0.14 10.34
C VAL A 140 -16.34 -0.07 10.49
N ALA A 141 -17.10 -0.60 9.52
CA ALA A 141 -18.55 -0.65 9.59
C ALA A 141 -19.04 -1.45 10.81
N SER A 142 -18.44 -2.62 11.08
CA SER A 142 -18.77 -3.43 12.26
C SER A 142 -18.53 -2.68 13.58
N ILE A 143 -17.41 -1.94 13.67
CA ILE A 143 -17.09 -1.12 14.85
C ILE A 143 -18.11 0.03 15.01
N LEU A 144 -18.41 0.72 13.91
CA LEU A 144 -19.35 1.86 13.91
C LEU A 144 -20.78 1.41 14.24
N ALA A 145 -21.25 0.26 13.72
CA ALA A 145 -22.59 -0.25 14.01
C ALA A 145 -22.78 -0.45 15.52
N GLY A 146 -21.80 -1.05 16.21
CA GLY A 146 -21.83 -1.18 17.66
C GLY A 146 -21.81 0.16 18.41
N ASP A 147 -21.12 1.18 17.89
CA ASP A 147 -21.09 2.53 18.47
C ASP A 147 -22.42 3.27 18.23
N PHE A 148 -22.96 3.18 17.04
CA PHE A 148 -24.23 3.80 16.64
C PHE A 148 -25.40 3.27 17.50
N ALA A 149 -25.48 1.93 17.67
CA ALA A 149 -26.47 1.32 18.54
C ALA A 149 -26.42 1.88 19.98
N ARG A 150 -25.21 2.06 20.54
CA ARG A 150 -25.04 2.65 21.90
C ARG A 150 -25.44 4.12 21.99
N ARG A 151 -25.35 4.86 20.88
CA ARG A 151 -25.65 6.30 20.80
C ARG A 151 -27.09 6.59 20.34
N GLY A 152 -27.89 5.57 20.02
CA GLY A 152 -29.25 5.73 19.48
C GLY A 152 -29.28 6.19 18.03
N LEU A 153 -28.18 5.98 17.28
CA LEU A 153 -28.10 6.17 15.85
C LEU A 153 -28.45 4.87 15.13
N ASP A 154 -28.87 4.97 13.86
CA ASP A 154 -29.21 3.79 13.06
C ASP A 154 -27.93 2.97 12.69
N PRO A 155 -27.78 1.73 13.17
CA PRO A 155 -26.63 0.89 12.86
C PRO A 155 -26.52 0.51 11.37
N ASP A 156 -27.63 0.51 10.61
CA ASP A 156 -27.65 0.17 9.19
C ASP A 156 -26.97 1.24 8.32
N LEU A 157 -26.73 2.44 8.85
CA LEU A 157 -25.97 3.49 8.22
C LEU A 157 -24.43 3.36 8.42
N ALA A 158 -23.99 2.47 9.30
CA ALA A 158 -22.56 2.28 9.58
C ALA A 158 -21.69 1.99 8.33
N PRO A 159 -22.13 1.21 7.32
CA PRO A 159 -21.37 0.99 6.10
C PRO A 159 -21.14 2.28 5.30
N LEU A 160 -22.11 3.19 5.24
CA LEU A 160 -21.97 4.50 4.58
C LEU A 160 -20.84 5.33 5.20
N TYR A 161 -20.85 5.43 6.53
CA TYR A 161 -19.82 6.17 7.26
C TYR A 161 -18.44 5.50 7.18
N ALA A 162 -18.40 4.17 7.21
CA ALA A 162 -17.17 3.41 7.04
C ALA A 162 -16.54 3.67 5.66
N GLN A 163 -17.37 3.67 4.59
CA GLN A 163 -16.92 3.96 3.23
C GLN A 163 -16.36 5.39 3.13
N ALA A 164 -17.03 6.38 3.71
CA ALA A 164 -16.58 7.76 3.72
C ALA A 164 -15.24 7.92 4.46
N LEU A 165 -15.08 7.29 5.62
CA LEU A 165 -13.86 7.38 6.42
C LEU A 165 -12.66 6.71 5.74
N VAL A 166 -12.81 5.46 5.31
CA VAL A 166 -11.73 4.71 4.63
C VAL A 166 -11.38 5.36 3.31
N GLY A 167 -12.39 5.81 2.54
CA GLY A 167 -12.20 6.55 1.29
C GLY A 167 -11.45 7.85 1.50
N SER A 168 -11.79 8.64 2.53
CA SER A 168 -11.07 9.88 2.84
C SER A 168 -9.58 9.64 3.13
N VAL A 169 -9.26 8.63 3.93
CA VAL A 169 -7.86 8.28 4.24
C VAL A 169 -7.12 7.82 2.99
N SER A 170 -7.74 6.92 2.21
CA SER A 170 -7.14 6.35 0.99
C SER A 170 -6.90 7.41 -0.08
N MET A 171 -7.90 8.25 -0.38
CA MET A 171 -7.79 9.31 -1.38
C MET A 171 -6.79 10.40 -0.96
N THR A 172 -6.74 10.73 0.32
CA THR A 172 -5.74 11.68 0.83
C THR A 172 -4.32 11.11 0.70
N ALA A 173 -4.13 9.82 0.97
CA ALA A 173 -2.84 9.17 0.80
C ALA A 173 -2.40 9.12 -0.68
N GLN A 174 -3.34 8.88 -1.61
CA GLN A 174 -3.07 8.94 -3.05
C GLN A 174 -2.68 10.34 -3.51
N TRP A 175 -3.41 11.36 -3.10
CA TRP A 175 -3.06 12.75 -3.39
C TRP A 175 -1.68 13.11 -2.82
N TRP A 176 -1.41 12.74 -1.58
CA TRP A 176 -0.15 13.04 -0.91
C TRP A 176 1.05 12.29 -1.49
N LEU A 177 0.81 11.16 -2.18
CA LEU A 177 1.85 10.41 -2.89
C LEU A 177 2.70 11.30 -3.80
N ASP A 178 2.08 12.26 -4.49
CA ASP A 178 2.75 13.12 -5.46
C ASP A 178 3.11 14.49 -4.89
N VAL A 179 2.29 15.05 -4.00
CA VAL A 179 2.46 16.41 -3.46
C VAL A 179 3.53 16.48 -2.36
N ARG A 180 3.54 15.52 -1.44
CA ARG A 180 4.49 15.40 -0.30
C ARG A 180 4.48 16.57 0.69
N GLU A 181 3.62 17.54 0.49
CA GLU A 181 3.42 18.67 1.40
C GLU A 181 1.92 18.83 1.72
N PRO A 182 1.56 19.22 2.95
CA PRO A 182 2.42 19.37 4.13
C PRO A 182 2.97 18.02 4.63
N LYS A 183 3.84 18.02 5.64
CA LYS A 183 4.41 16.79 6.24
C LYS A 183 3.31 15.80 6.65
N LYS A 184 3.60 14.51 6.58
CA LYS A 184 2.64 13.42 6.89
C LYS A 184 1.94 13.55 8.25
N GLU A 185 2.66 14.05 9.27
CA GLU A 185 2.10 14.25 10.61
C GLU A 185 1.00 15.32 10.60
N VAL A 186 1.20 16.39 9.83
CA VAL A 186 0.21 17.46 9.65
C VAL A 186 -1.00 16.94 8.89
N VAL A 187 -0.77 16.20 7.79
CA VAL A 187 -1.85 15.59 6.99
C VAL A 187 -2.69 14.66 7.87
N ALA A 188 -2.04 13.73 8.60
CA ALA A 188 -2.73 12.80 9.49
C ALA A 188 -3.55 13.52 10.56
N ALA A 189 -2.98 14.55 11.21
CA ALA A 189 -3.66 15.32 12.26
C ALA A 189 -4.91 16.03 11.73
N HIS A 190 -4.81 16.71 10.58
CA HIS A 190 -5.94 17.41 9.98
C HIS A 190 -7.03 16.47 9.47
N LEU A 191 -6.65 15.37 8.82
CA LEU A 191 -7.59 14.36 8.34
C LEU A 191 -8.38 13.74 9.50
N VAL A 192 -7.68 13.35 10.58
CA VAL A 192 -8.33 12.77 11.76
C VAL A 192 -9.17 13.81 12.49
N ASN A 193 -8.73 15.07 12.58
CA ASN A 193 -9.52 16.14 13.17
C ASN A 193 -10.86 16.32 12.44
N LEU A 194 -10.84 16.32 11.11
CA LEU A 194 -12.06 16.40 10.29
C LEU A 194 -13.00 15.23 10.56
N MET A 195 -12.48 14.00 10.45
CA MET A 195 -13.28 12.78 10.63
C MET A 195 -13.83 12.65 12.05
N TRP A 196 -12.98 12.87 13.05
CA TRP A 196 -13.37 12.70 14.45
C TRP A 196 -14.43 13.72 14.90
N ASN A 197 -14.30 14.96 14.52
CA ASN A 197 -15.27 16.00 14.87
C ASN A 197 -16.60 15.81 14.14
N GLY A 198 -16.56 15.36 12.86
CA GLY A 198 -17.75 14.97 12.14
C GLY A 198 -18.51 13.83 12.85
N LEU A 199 -17.82 12.72 13.12
CA LEU A 199 -18.42 11.56 13.81
C LEU A 199 -18.96 11.87 15.20
N LYS A 200 -18.37 12.84 15.91
CA LYS A 200 -18.80 13.21 17.27
C LYS A 200 -20.15 13.91 17.28
N HIS A 201 -20.48 14.63 16.22
CA HIS A 201 -21.66 15.48 16.12
C HIS A 201 -22.64 14.99 15.04
N LEU A 202 -22.72 13.67 14.81
CA LEU A 202 -23.70 13.12 13.88
C LEU A 202 -25.13 13.38 14.38
N GLU A 203 -25.97 13.85 13.48
CA GLU A 203 -27.40 13.94 13.67
C GLU A 203 -28.05 12.57 13.46
N ALA A 204 -29.11 12.26 14.20
CA ALA A 204 -29.81 10.99 14.09
C ALA A 204 -30.64 10.92 12.79
N ASP A 205 -31.16 12.06 12.33
CA ASP A 205 -31.98 12.17 11.12
C ASP A 205 -31.54 13.41 10.29
N PRO A 206 -30.39 13.34 9.62
CA PRO A 206 -29.92 14.42 8.80
C PRO A 206 -30.74 14.56 7.51
N HIS A 207 -31.13 15.76 7.18
CA HIS A 207 -31.87 16.08 5.94
C HIS A 207 -31.21 17.24 5.19
N LEU A 208 -31.46 17.29 3.87
CA LEU A 208 -31.02 18.41 3.06
C LEU A 208 -31.78 19.67 3.47
N GLN A 209 -31.07 20.80 3.51
CA GLN A 209 -31.71 22.09 3.72
C GLN A 209 -32.43 22.47 2.41
N ASP A 210 -33.73 22.78 2.52
CA ASP A 210 -34.50 23.33 1.40
C ASP A 210 -33.97 24.75 1.10
N GLU A 211 -33.78 25.06 -0.20
CA GLU A 211 -33.37 26.39 -0.66
C GLU A 211 -34.46 27.44 -0.46
#